data_f188b5367df2aa0907a183180fe3f00f
#
_entry.id   f188b5367df2aa0907a183180fe3f00f
#
_cell.length_a   1.000
_cell.length_b   1.000
_cell.length_c   1.000
_cell.angle_alpha   90.00
_cell.angle_beta   90.00
_cell.angle_gamma   90.00
#
_symmetry.space_group_name_H-M   'P 1'
#
loop_
_entity.id
_entity.type
_entity.pdbx_description
1 polymer ?
#
loop_
_entity_poly.entity_id
_entity_poly.type
_entity_poly.pdbx_seq_one_letter_code
_entity_poly.pdbx_strand_id
1 'polypeptide(L)'
;MDEATRNFYRKHKSLLQGKVLEIGSLNVNGGLRDIIEVFGVDMREGPGVDLVCPVQDLINHFEPGHFDACVSAGTLEHIEDWRGFVRTTWDLVKEGGYLVLTIASLQKKRHAYPDDYWRLTQDQIRTIYPRMTNYTELSERNNGRFASVGWVVKKEGELGSLDFEPVKVP
;
A
#
# COMPACT_ATOMS: atom_id res chain seq x y z
N MET A 1 4.85 4.77 -11.61
CA MET A 1 4.90 5.47 -10.29
C MET A 1 5.55 6.83 -10.49
N ASP A 2 4.96 7.92 -9.98
CA ASP A 2 5.49 9.28 -10.10
C ASP A 2 6.64 9.56 -9.11
N GLU A 3 7.36 10.68 -9.33
CA GLU A 3 8.54 11.02 -8.52
C GLU A 3 8.18 11.42 -7.08
N ALA A 4 7.00 11.99 -6.82
CA ALA A 4 6.58 12.33 -5.47
C ALA A 4 6.37 11.06 -4.64
N THR A 5 5.75 10.04 -5.22
CA THR A 5 5.59 8.71 -4.62
C THR A 5 6.96 8.05 -4.39
N ARG A 6 7.87 8.10 -5.37
CA ARG A 6 9.23 7.55 -5.20
C ARG A 6 9.98 8.23 -4.05
N ASN A 7 9.88 9.55 -3.94
CA ASN A 7 10.52 10.32 -2.86
C ASN A 7 9.93 10.01 -1.50
N PHE A 8 8.62 9.74 -1.42
CA PHE A 8 7.99 9.26 -0.19
C PHE A 8 8.62 7.95 0.29
N TYR A 9 8.79 6.95 -0.58
CA TYR A 9 9.44 5.68 -0.20
C TYR A 9 10.92 5.86 0.13
N ARG A 10 11.66 6.69 -0.62
CA ARG A 10 13.07 7.00 -0.30
C ARG A 10 13.21 7.61 1.09
N LYS A 11 12.33 8.54 1.45
CA LYS A 11 12.31 9.17 2.78
C LYS A 11 12.10 8.16 3.91
N HIS A 12 11.32 7.14 3.67
CA HIS A 12 10.98 6.12 4.69
C HIS A 12 11.78 4.82 4.55
N LYS A 13 12.79 4.78 3.66
CA LYS A 13 13.60 3.59 3.38
C LYS A 13 14.23 2.96 4.64
N SER A 14 14.62 3.77 5.62
CA SER A 14 15.20 3.26 6.88
C SER A 14 14.25 2.39 7.71
N LEU A 15 12.94 2.50 7.50
CA LEU A 15 11.92 1.66 8.14
C LEU A 15 11.68 0.33 7.39
N LEU A 16 12.19 0.21 6.17
CA LEU A 16 11.95 -0.87 5.23
C LEU A 16 13.19 -1.75 5.13
N GLN A 17 13.51 -2.41 6.23
CA GLN A 17 14.69 -3.28 6.36
C GLN A 17 14.26 -4.73 6.58
N GLY A 18 15.13 -5.68 6.25
CA GLY A 18 14.84 -7.11 6.39
C GLY A 18 13.96 -7.65 5.26
N LYS A 19 13.01 -8.51 5.59
CA LYS A 19 12.06 -9.09 4.63
C LYS A 19 10.93 -8.11 4.37
N VAL A 20 10.92 -7.45 3.24
CA VAL A 20 9.89 -6.47 2.85
C VAL A 20 8.97 -7.07 1.79
N LEU A 21 7.67 -7.08 2.06
CA LEU A 21 6.62 -7.49 1.11
C LEU A 21 6.18 -6.29 0.26
N GLU A 22 6.15 -6.43 -1.06
CA GLU A 22 5.53 -5.46 -1.97
C GLU A 22 4.25 -6.04 -2.58
N ILE A 23 3.10 -5.40 -2.32
CA ILE A 23 1.81 -5.76 -2.95
C ILE A 23 1.56 -4.85 -4.15
N GLY A 24 1.25 -5.45 -5.30
CA GLY A 24 1.11 -4.76 -6.58
C GLY A 24 2.48 -4.45 -7.19
N SER A 25 3.37 -5.45 -7.20
CA SER A 25 4.77 -5.30 -7.58
C SER A 25 5.01 -5.31 -9.08
N LEU A 26 4.00 -5.60 -9.91
CA LEU A 26 4.16 -5.64 -11.36
C LEU A 26 4.68 -4.30 -11.89
N ASN A 27 5.91 -4.33 -12.38
CA ASN A 27 6.60 -3.13 -12.85
C ASN A 27 6.15 -2.74 -14.28
N VAL A 28 5.10 -1.92 -14.35
CA VAL A 28 4.63 -1.34 -15.62
C VAL A 28 5.26 0.02 -15.88
N ASN A 29 5.40 0.85 -14.83
CA ASN A 29 5.83 2.25 -14.93
C ASN A 29 6.84 2.65 -13.84
N GLY A 30 7.78 1.77 -13.49
CA GLY A 30 8.74 1.94 -12.40
C GLY A 30 8.23 1.30 -11.09
N GLY A 31 9.03 0.39 -10.52
CA GLY A 31 8.75 -0.32 -9.27
C GLY A 31 9.50 0.25 -8.07
N LEU A 32 9.30 -0.35 -6.90
CA LEU A 32 10.03 0.00 -5.67
C LEU A 32 11.39 -0.69 -5.57
N ARG A 33 11.67 -1.73 -6.37
CA ARG A 33 12.93 -2.50 -6.35
C ARG A 33 14.19 -1.65 -6.57
N ASP A 34 14.06 -0.53 -7.28
CA ASP A 34 15.18 0.43 -7.44
C ASP A 34 15.51 1.18 -6.14
N ILE A 35 14.60 1.15 -5.16
CA ILE A 35 14.70 1.90 -3.91
C ILE A 35 14.94 0.95 -2.73
N ILE A 36 14.26 -0.20 -2.73
CA ILE A 36 14.15 -1.13 -1.61
C ILE A 36 14.26 -2.55 -2.16
N GLU A 37 14.96 -3.44 -1.43
CA GLU A 37 14.87 -4.87 -1.69
C GLU A 37 13.52 -5.39 -1.19
N VAL A 38 12.73 -6.04 -2.07
CA VAL A 38 11.38 -6.51 -1.78
C VAL A 38 11.13 -7.91 -2.32
N PHE A 39 10.24 -8.64 -1.65
CA PHE A 39 9.55 -9.79 -2.22
C PHE A 39 8.24 -9.29 -2.84
N GLY A 40 8.14 -9.37 -4.16
CA GLY A 40 7.06 -8.77 -4.93
C GLY A 40 5.91 -9.74 -5.21
N VAL A 41 4.69 -9.29 -4.95
CA VAL A 41 3.45 -10.04 -5.23
C VAL A 41 2.52 -9.23 -6.12
N ASP A 42 1.96 -9.88 -7.13
CA ASP A 42 0.92 -9.32 -8.00
C ASP A 42 -0.05 -10.42 -8.46
N MET A 43 -1.22 -10.05 -8.93
CA MET A 43 -2.18 -10.99 -9.54
C MET A 43 -1.74 -11.46 -10.93
N ARG A 44 -0.77 -10.82 -11.54
CA ARG A 44 -0.26 -11.09 -12.90
C ARG A 44 1.24 -11.31 -12.87
N GLU A 45 1.69 -12.24 -13.70
CA GLU A 45 3.11 -12.47 -13.95
C GLU A 45 3.74 -11.28 -14.69
N GLY A 46 4.99 -10.99 -14.37
CA GLY A 46 5.78 -9.98 -15.08
C GLY A 46 6.96 -9.45 -14.27
N PRO A 47 7.68 -8.46 -14.81
CA PRO A 47 8.84 -7.88 -14.15
C PRO A 47 8.51 -7.36 -12.74
N GLY A 48 9.29 -7.77 -11.75
CA GLY A 48 9.11 -7.36 -10.36
C GLY A 48 8.23 -8.30 -9.52
N VAL A 49 7.63 -9.34 -10.12
CA VAL A 49 6.76 -10.29 -9.43
C VAL A 49 7.53 -11.57 -9.11
N ASP A 50 7.61 -11.90 -7.82
CA ASP A 50 8.20 -13.15 -7.32
C ASP A 50 7.14 -14.22 -7.08
N LEU A 51 5.92 -13.80 -6.74
CA LEU A 51 4.77 -14.68 -6.53
C LEU A 51 3.53 -14.10 -7.19
N VAL A 52 2.92 -14.88 -8.08
CA VAL A 52 1.61 -14.55 -8.66
C VAL A 52 0.52 -15.07 -7.73
N CYS A 53 -0.15 -14.15 -7.02
CA CYS A 53 -1.13 -14.50 -5.99
C CYS A 53 -2.03 -13.30 -5.67
N PRO A 54 -3.36 -13.49 -5.54
CA PRO A 54 -4.22 -12.49 -4.93
C PRO A 54 -3.79 -12.21 -3.48
N VAL A 55 -3.87 -10.95 -3.06
CA VAL A 55 -3.39 -10.56 -1.72
C VAL A 55 -4.06 -11.35 -0.59
N GLN A 56 -5.33 -11.67 -0.73
CA GLN A 56 -6.10 -12.41 0.29
C GLN A 56 -5.59 -13.85 0.49
N ASP A 57 -4.97 -14.43 -0.54
CA ASP A 57 -4.48 -15.80 -0.51
C ASP A 57 -3.05 -15.93 0.05
N LEU A 58 -2.39 -14.81 0.31
CA LEU A 58 -1.02 -14.79 0.86
C LEU A 58 -0.90 -15.48 2.23
N ILE A 59 -1.98 -15.52 2.99
CA ILE A 59 -2.04 -16.26 4.27
C ILE A 59 -1.86 -17.77 4.09
N ASN A 60 -2.03 -18.30 2.88
CA ASN A 60 -1.77 -19.70 2.54
C ASN A 60 -0.30 -19.96 2.18
N HIS A 61 0.47 -18.92 1.94
CA HIS A 61 1.88 -18.98 1.55
C HIS A 61 2.85 -18.57 2.66
N PHE A 62 2.39 -17.73 3.59
CA PHE A 62 3.24 -17.16 4.64
C PHE A 62 2.53 -17.18 5.99
N GLU A 63 3.27 -17.52 7.03
CA GLU A 63 2.80 -17.44 8.41
C GLU A 63 2.61 -15.97 8.85
N PRO A 64 1.69 -15.71 9.79
CA PRO A 64 1.56 -14.38 10.39
C PRO A 64 2.90 -13.86 10.91
N GLY A 65 3.18 -12.59 10.69
CA GLY A 65 4.43 -11.96 11.10
C GLY A 65 5.67 -12.38 10.31
N HIS A 66 5.49 -12.92 9.09
CA HIS A 66 6.62 -13.37 8.25
C HIS A 66 7.51 -12.22 7.78
N PHE A 67 6.94 -11.05 7.53
CA PHE A 67 7.64 -9.90 6.96
C PHE A 67 7.96 -8.85 8.03
N ASP A 68 9.11 -8.19 7.88
CA ASP A 68 9.53 -7.05 8.70
C ASP A 68 8.77 -5.78 8.33
N ALA A 69 8.41 -5.63 7.07
CA ALA A 69 7.60 -4.51 6.58
C ALA A 69 6.76 -4.90 5.36
N CYS A 70 5.73 -4.09 5.08
CA CYS A 70 4.94 -4.17 3.86
C CYS A 70 4.87 -2.81 3.17
N VAL A 71 5.01 -2.81 1.85
CA VAL A 71 4.84 -1.63 0.99
C VAL A 71 3.79 -1.92 -0.08
N SER A 72 3.07 -0.87 -0.50
CA SER A 72 2.16 -0.94 -1.64
C SER A 72 1.96 0.44 -2.25
N ALA A 73 2.21 0.55 -3.53
CA ALA A 73 2.22 1.83 -4.24
C ALA A 73 1.08 1.93 -5.25
N GLY A 74 -0.05 2.57 -4.85
CA GLY A 74 -1.18 2.79 -5.74
C GLY A 74 -1.83 1.48 -6.21
N THR A 75 -2.08 0.57 -5.27
CA THR A 75 -2.65 -0.76 -5.56
C THR A 75 -3.99 -0.95 -4.85
N LEU A 76 -4.12 -0.48 -3.61
CA LEU A 76 -5.32 -0.69 -2.78
C LEU A 76 -6.59 -0.18 -3.46
N GLU A 77 -6.53 0.93 -4.19
CA GLU A 77 -7.66 1.48 -4.94
C GLU A 77 -8.19 0.54 -6.04
N HIS A 78 -7.37 -0.42 -6.46
CA HIS A 78 -7.68 -1.40 -7.50
C HIS A 78 -8.14 -2.76 -6.92
N ILE A 79 -8.24 -2.89 -5.61
CA ILE A 79 -8.65 -4.12 -4.92
C ILE A 79 -10.07 -3.94 -4.38
N GLU A 80 -11.03 -4.71 -4.91
CA GLU A 80 -12.44 -4.63 -4.50
C GLU A 80 -12.59 -4.98 -3.02
N ASP A 81 -11.97 -6.08 -2.57
CA ASP A 81 -11.91 -6.46 -1.15
C ASP A 81 -10.78 -5.71 -0.42
N TRP A 82 -10.98 -4.41 -0.22
CA TRP A 82 -10.04 -3.58 0.52
C TRP A 82 -9.85 -4.03 1.98
N ARG A 83 -10.89 -4.61 2.59
CA ARG A 83 -10.83 -5.12 3.96
C ARG A 83 -9.91 -6.34 4.05
N GLY A 84 -10.01 -7.24 3.09
CA GLY A 84 -9.09 -8.38 2.94
C GLY A 84 -7.65 -7.93 2.77
N PHE A 85 -7.40 -6.94 1.91
CA PHE A 85 -6.06 -6.34 1.77
C PHE A 85 -5.51 -5.82 3.10
N VAL A 86 -6.31 -5.04 3.83
CA VAL A 86 -5.89 -4.46 5.12
C VAL A 86 -5.56 -5.54 6.15
N ARG A 87 -6.43 -6.54 6.32
CA ARG A 87 -6.21 -7.64 7.26
C ARG A 87 -4.99 -8.45 6.90
N THR A 88 -4.88 -8.88 5.64
CA THR A 88 -3.77 -9.72 5.18
C THR A 88 -2.43 -9.01 5.35
N THR A 89 -2.32 -7.75 4.92
CA THR A 89 -1.07 -6.99 5.06
C THR A 89 -0.71 -6.75 6.53
N TRP A 90 -1.72 -6.54 7.38
CA TRP A 90 -1.51 -6.41 8.82
C TRP A 90 -1.00 -7.71 9.43
N ASP A 91 -1.66 -8.82 9.14
CA ASP A 91 -1.30 -10.13 9.72
C ASP A 91 0.09 -10.60 9.32
N LEU A 92 0.46 -10.38 8.05
CA LEU A 92 1.75 -10.81 7.51
C LEU A 92 2.96 -9.99 8.01
N VAL A 93 2.75 -8.76 8.47
CA VAL A 93 3.82 -7.95 9.08
C VAL A 93 3.96 -8.32 10.55
N LYS A 94 5.18 -8.50 11.04
CA LYS A 94 5.46 -8.79 12.45
C LYS A 94 5.12 -7.62 13.37
N GLU A 95 4.89 -7.92 14.64
CA GLU A 95 4.77 -6.88 15.68
C GLU A 95 6.02 -6.02 15.73
N GLY A 96 5.86 -4.70 15.81
CA GLY A 96 6.94 -3.71 15.70
C GLY A 96 7.41 -3.41 14.28
N GLY A 97 6.92 -4.14 13.27
CA GLY A 97 7.20 -3.90 11.85
C GLY A 97 6.44 -2.69 11.29
N TYR A 98 6.63 -2.41 9.99
CA TYR A 98 6.08 -1.21 9.37
C TYR A 98 5.24 -1.51 8.13
N LEU A 99 4.16 -0.74 7.96
CA LEU A 99 3.44 -0.62 6.70
C LEU A 99 3.66 0.79 6.14
N VAL A 100 4.13 0.88 4.89
CA VAL A 100 4.33 2.15 4.17
C VAL A 100 3.53 2.05 2.87
N LEU A 101 2.42 2.75 2.83
CA LEU A 101 1.40 2.55 1.80
C LEU A 101 1.05 3.86 1.11
N THR A 102 0.72 3.79 -0.18
CA THR A 102 0.14 4.92 -0.91
C THR A 102 -1.10 4.49 -1.68
N ILE A 103 -2.05 5.42 -1.83
CA ILE A 103 -3.28 5.25 -2.60
C ILE A 103 -3.55 6.52 -3.41
N ALA A 104 -4.34 6.41 -4.47
CA ALA A 104 -4.85 7.57 -5.18
C ALA A 104 -5.64 8.51 -4.24
N SER A 105 -5.38 9.82 -4.34
CA SER A 105 -6.06 10.83 -3.52
C SER A 105 -7.53 11.02 -3.93
N LEU A 106 -8.32 11.65 -3.06
CA LEU A 106 -9.70 12.07 -3.37
C LEU A 106 -9.78 13.04 -4.57
N GLN A 107 -8.70 13.72 -4.90
CA GLN A 107 -8.63 14.68 -6.01
C GLN A 107 -8.29 14.02 -7.34
N LYS A 108 -7.80 12.76 -7.30
CA LYS A 108 -7.46 12.03 -8.52
C LYS A 108 -8.73 11.50 -9.18
N LYS A 109 -8.92 11.86 -10.44
CA LYS A 109 -10.02 11.31 -11.27
C LYS A 109 -9.85 9.80 -11.37
N ARG A 110 -10.98 9.12 -11.63
CA ARG A 110 -10.98 7.70 -11.96
C ARG A 110 -9.94 7.41 -13.03
N HIS A 111 -9.09 6.44 -12.76
CA HIS A 111 -8.11 5.95 -13.71
C HIS A 111 -8.29 4.44 -13.83
N ALA A 112 -8.61 3.99 -15.02
CA ALA A 112 -8.79 2.58 -15.28
C ALA A 112 -7.45 1.89 -15.44
N TYR A 113 -7.28 0.78 -14.79
CA TYR A 113 -6.50 -0.38 -15.11
C TYR A 113 -5.95 -1.06 -13.84
N PRO A 114 -6.57 -2.17 -13.41
CA PRO A 114 -7.82 -2.73 -13.95
C PRO A 114 -9.06 -1.89 -13.62
N ASP A 115 -9.57 -1.90 -12.43
CA ASP A 115 -10.68 -1.09 -11.95
C ASP A 115 -10.20 -0.15 -10.85
N ASP A 116 -10.91 0.93 -10.63
CA ASP A 116 -10.59 1.93 -9.63
C ASP A 116 -11.82 2.11 -8.74
N TYR A 117 -11.79 1.47 -7.56
CA TYR A 117 -12.96 1.31 -6.70
C TYR A 117 -13.08 2.41 -5.65
N TRP A 118 -11.94 2.74 -4.97
CA TRP A 118 -11.98 3.40 -3.67
C TRP A 118 -11.03 4.57 -3.54
N ARG A 119 -11.43 5.49 -2.67
CA ARG A 119 -10.53 6.46 -2.04
C ARG A 119 -10.71 6.38 -0.53
N LEU A 120 -9.67 6.66 0.22
CA LEU A 120 -9.72 6.76 1.66
C LEU A 120 -9.44 8.18 2.11
N THR A 121 -10.25 8.70 3.03
CA THR A 121 -9.95 9.94 3.74
C THR A 121 -8.88 9.71 4.80
N GLN A 122 -8.23 10.79 5.25
CA GLN A 122 -7.26 10.69 6.34
C GLN A 122 -7.89 10.11 7.62
N ASP A 123 -9.13 10.47 7.93
CA ASP A 123 -9.83 9.97 9.11
C ASP A 123 -10.15 8.47 8.99
N GLN A 124 -10.52 8.00 7.79
CA GLN A 124 -10.71 6.58 7.52
C GLN A 124 -9.39 5.81 7.70
N ILE A 125 -8.27 6.33 7.17
CA ILE A 125 -6.95 5.71 7.36
C ILE A 125 -6.57 5.67 8.85
N ARG A 126 -6.83 6.75 9.62
CA ARG A 126 -6.63 6.77 11.08
C ARG A 126 -7.52 5.78 11.83
N THR A 127 -8.75 5.60 11.35
CA THR A 127 -9.68 4.62 11.92
C THR A 127 -9.17 3.19 11.70
N ILE A 128 -8.64 2.88 10.53
CA ILE A 128 -8.01 1.57 10.24
C ILE A 128 -6.74 1.38 11.08
N TYR A 129 -5.89 2.40 11.12
CA TYR A 129 -4.55 2.34 11.71
C TYR A 129 -4.40 3.40 12.82
N PRO A 130 -4.86 3.09 14.05
CA PRO A 130 -4.79 4.04 15.16
C PRO A 130 -3.35 4.48 15.51
N ARG A 131 -2.35 3.68 15.16
CA ARG A 131 -0.92 3.95 15.34
C ARG A 131 -0.24 4.53 14.09
N MET A 132 -1.01 5.16 13.20
CA MET A 132 -0.44 5.86 12.05
C MET A 132 0.46 7.01 12.51
N THR A 133 1.73 6.95 12.10
CA THR A 133 2.76 7.92 12.53
C THR A 133 2.99 9.05 11.53
N ASN A 134 2.62 8.85 10.28
CA ASN A 134 2.79 9.83 9.21
C ASN A 134 1.63 9.76 8.22
N TYR A 135 1.20 10.93 7.74
CA TYR A 135 0.30 11.08 6.59
C TYR A 135 0.83 12.20 5.71
N THR A 136 0.94 11.97 4.42
CA THR A 136 1.51 12.93 3.46
C THR A 136 0.67 12.97 2.19
N GLU A 137 0.25 14.14 1.79
CA GLU A 137 -0.32 14.38 0.47
C GLU A 137 0.82 14.52 -0.54
N LEU A 138 0.75 13.76 -1.62
CA LEU A 138 1.77 13.68 -2.65
C LEU A 138 1.27 14.39 -3.91
N SER A 139 2.00 15.39 -4.39
CA SER A 139 1.59 16.19 -5.55
C SER A 139 2.16 15.66 -6.86
N GLU A 140 1.36 15.77 -7.93
CA GLU A 140 1.88 15.68 -9.30
C GLU A 140 2.59 16.99 -9.70
N ARG A 141 3.67 16.86 -10.51
CA ARG A 141 4.57 17.97 -10.87
C ARG A 141 3.91 19.18 -11.57
N ASN A 142 2.73 19.06 -12.16
CA ASN A 142 2.28 20.02 -13.18
C ASN A 142 1.05 20.88 -12.84
N ASN A 143 0.35 20.68 -11.72
CA ASN A 143 -0.89 21.45 -11.48
C ASN A 143 -1.31 21.63 -10.02
N GLY A 144 -0.43 21.33 -9.05
CA GLY A 144 -0.73 21.53 -7.62
C GLY A 144 -1.87 20.66 -7.07
N ARG A 145 -2.31 19.64 -7.82
CA ARG A 145 -3.28 18.66 -7.33
C ARG A 145 -2.54 17.49 -6.72
N PHE A 146 -3.03 17.03 -5.59
CA PHE A 146 -2.51 15.82 -4.97
C PHE A 146 -2.99 14.59 -5.74
N ALA A 147 -2.05 13.86 -6.35
CA ALA A 147 -2.36 12.64 -7.10
C ALA A 147 -2.54 11.44 -6.19
N SER A 148 -1.80 11.40 -5.11
CA SER A 148 -1.76 10.29 -4.16
C SER A 148 -1.66 10.81 -2.73
N VAL A 149 -1.98 9.96 -1.79
CA VAL A 149 -1.69 10.13 -0.37
C VAL A 149 -0.85 8.94 0.10
N GLY A 150 0.08 9.18 1.01
CA GLY A 150 0.92 8.15 1.59
C GLY A 150 0.88 8.20 3.11
N TRP A 151 1.00 7.05 3.74
CA TRP A 151 1.06 6.94 5.20
C TRP A 151 2.01 5.86 5.67
N VAL A 152 2.46 6.02 6.90
CA VAL A 152 3.33 5.09 7.61
C VAL A 152 2.64 4.63 8.88
N VAL A 153 2.64 3.34 9.09
CA VAL A 153 2.10 2.71 10.30
C VAL A 153 3.19 1.83 10.90
N LYS A 154 3.42 1.96 12.20
CA LYS A 154 4.12 0.94 12.96
C LYS A 154 3.09 -0.06 13.47
N LYS A 155 3.28 -1.35 13.21
CA LYS A 155 2.38 -2.38 13.71
C LYS A 155 2.59 -2.54 15.21
N GLU A 156 1.62 -2.07 15.98
CA GLU A 156 1.57 -2.21 17.45
C GLU A 156 0.13 -2.44 17.87
N GLY A 157 -0.14 -3.58 18.44
CA GLY A 157 -1.48 -3.97 18.88
C GLY A 157 -2.42 -4.37 17.75
N GLU A 158 -3.66 -3.96 17.80
CA GLU A 158 -4.71 -4.40 16.87
C GLU A 158 -5.05 -3.34 15.82
N LEU A 159 -5.61 -3.78 14.70
CA LEU A 159 -6.26 -2.91 13.74
C LEU A 159 -7.44 -2.20 14.39
N GLY A 160 -7.72 -0.99 13.93
CA GLY A 160 -8.95 -0.30 14.25
C GLY A 160 -10.17 -0.84 13.47
N SER A 161 -11.25 -0.09 13.48
CA SER A 161 -12.48 -0.49 12.82
C SER A 161 -12.35 -0.49 11.30
N LEU A 162 -12.89 -1.51 10.66
CA LEU A 162 -13.13 -1.61 9.22
C LEU A 162 -14.61 -1.48 8.87
N ASP A 163 -15.45 -1.13 9.84
CA ASP A 163 -16.90 -1.01 9.67
C ASP A 163 -17.28 0.38 9.13
N PHE A 164 -16.90 0.64 7.91
CA PHE A 164 -17.29 1.81 7.12
C PHE A 164 -17.14 1.53 5.62
N GLU A 165 -17.72 2.39 4.79
CA GLU A 165 -17.52 2.33 3.33
C GLU A 165 -16.51 3.39 2.92
N PRO A 166 -15.47 3.04 2.13
CA PRO A 166 -14.58 4.00 1.49
C PRO A 166 -15.34 4.88 0.50
N VAL A 167 -14.74 6.00 0.13
CA VAL A 167 -15.32 6.86 -0.91
C VAL A 167 -15.24 6.13 -2.25
N LYS A 168 -16.40 5.82 -2.85
CA LYS A 168 -16.47 5.24 -4.19
C LYS A 168 -16.05 6.29 -5.23
N VAL A 169 -15.30 5.84 -6.22
CA VAL A 169 -14.92 6.71 -7.34
C VAL A 169 -16.08 6.76 -8.33
N PRO A 170 -16.58 7.95 -8.69
CA PRO A 170 -17.68 8.11 -9.65
C PRO A 170 -17.29 7.74 -11.09
#